data_a37e3d5b7e8926bd911c6379b644de57
#
_entry.id   a37e3d5b7e8926bd911c6379b644de57
#
_cell.length_a   1.000
_cell.length_b   1.000
_cell.length_c   1.000
_cell.angle_alpha   90.00
_cell.angle_beta   90.00
_cell.angle_gamma   90.00
#
_symmetry.space_group_name_H-M   'P 1'
#
loop_
_entity.id
_entity.type
_entity.pdbx_description
1 polymer ?
#
loop_
_entity_poly.entity_id
_entity_poly.type
_entity_poly.pdbx_seq_one_letter_code
_entity_poly.pdbx_strand_id
1 'polypeptide(L)'
;MAEITIIGGINIDIEGCPFGSLKAEDSSPGKISLAYGGVGRNIAENAARLGGDTAMVSVIGDDQMGRGAKAQLAELGVDVSRVTELQGRSSSMYLSILDEKHDMAMAISDMSIMDELTPAKLADCAPFLRSSGIVALDANLDEDFLTYACDLLDGVPLFFDPVSASKAARAKNLIGRFYSMKPNVMEAEVLSGLRIETEADLARVGDWFLSQGLEQLFITLNKDGVYYKSKEKEGILRPRGDLRLISATGAGDSFSAAILLGCVRGLDIEEIARMGMAAASIAMESEQAVNSNINMKELKRRMREDV
;
A
#
# COMPACT_ATOMS: atom_id res chain seq x y z
N MET A 1 -8.22 -13.36 -16.40
CA MET A 1 -6.93 -12.61 -16.32
C MET A 1 -7.18 -11.48 -15.34
N ALA A 2 -6.37 -11.33 -14.29
CA ALA A 2 -6.61 -10.29 -13.29
C ALA A 2 -6.43 -8.89 -13.91
N GLU A 3 -7.34 -7.97 -13.56
CA GLU A 3 -7.21 -6.57 -13.95
C GLU A 3 -6.11 -5.87 -13.15
N ILE A 4 -5.98 -6.23 -11.87
CA ILE A 4 -5.05 -5.65 -10.91
C ILE A 4 -4.16 -6.76 -10.34
N THR A 5 -2.85 -6.64 -10.50
CA THR A 5 -1.90 -7.57 -9.86
C THR A 5 -0.98 -6.82 -8.91
N ILE A 6 -0.85 -7.31 -7.68
CA ILE A 6 0.02 -6.73 -6.67
C ILE A 6 1.23 -7.63 -6.46
N ILE A 7 2.43 -7.06 -6.54
CA ILE A 7 3.70 -7.72 -6.18
C ILE A 7 4.20 -7.06 -4.90
N GLY A 8 4.17 -7.77 -3.78
CA GLY A 8 4.53 -7.17 -2.49
C GLY A 8 4.44 -8.14 -1.32
N GLY A 9 4.62 -7.63 -0.11
CA GLY A 9 4.68 -8.43 1.10
C GLY A 9 3.32 -8.84 1.66
N ILE A 10 3.28 -10.06 2.20
CA ILE A 10 2.27 -10.55 3.15
C ILE A 10 2.96 -10.60 4.50
N ASN A 11 2.41 -9.93 5.51
CA ASN A 11 3.01 -9.82 6.83
C ASN A 11 2.04 -10.27 7.94
N ILE A 12 2.59 -10.76 9.03
CA ILE A 12 1.85 -11.05 10.25
C ILE A 12 2.23 -9.99 11.29
N ASP A 13 1.26 -9.17 11.69
CA ASP A 13 1.42 -8.13 12.69
C ASP A 13 0.98 -8.66 14.05
N ILE A 14 1.92 -8.68 15.00
CA ILE A 14 1.70 -9.09 16.39
C ILE A 14 1.90 -7.86 17.25
N GLU A 15 0.87 -7.49 18.00
CA GLU A 15 0.91 -6.35 18.90
C GLU A 15 0.64 -6.77 20.34
N GLY A 16 1.54 -6.41 21.24
CA GLY A 16 1.40 -6.57 22.67
C GLY A 16 1.05 -5.25 23.35
N CYS A 17 -0.09 -5.18 24.04
CA CYS A 17 -0.54 -4.03 24.81
C CYS A 17 -0.64 -4.38 26.29
N PRO A 18 0.20 -3.81 27.18
CA PRO A 18 0.16 -4.12 28.60
C PRO A 18 -1.06 -3.49 29.28
N PHE A 19 -1.56 -4.10 30.35
CA PHE A 19 -2.61 -3.50 31.19
C PHE A 19 -2.11 -2.43 32.17
N GLY A 20 -0.80 -2.19 32.20
CA GLY A 20 -0.13 -1.19 33.03
C GLY A 20 1.29 -0.96 32.51
N SER A 21 2.15 -0.35 33.32
CA SER A 21 3.53 -0.05 32.88
C SER A 21 4.31 -1.32 32.56
N LEU A 22 5.09 -1.28 31.49
CA LEU A 22 6.03 -2.33 31.11
C LEU A 22 7.10 -2.51 32.21
N LYS A 23 7.41 -3.76 32.55
CA LYS A 23 8.48 -4.11 33.49
C LYS A 23 9.69 -4.62 32.72
N ALA A 24 10.83 -3.97 32.93
CA ALA A 24 12.09 -4.47 32.40
C ALA A 24 12.44 -5.81 33.10
N GLU A 25 12.97 -6.75 32.31
CA GLU A 25 13.45 -8.07 32.81
C GLU A 25 12.36 -8.94 33.48
N ASP A 26 11.06 -8.62 33.29
CA ASP A 26 9.93 -9.38 33.83
C ASP A 26 8.75 -9.39 32.84
N SER A 27 7.80 -10.29 33.05
CA SER A 27 6.57 -10.34 32.25
C SER A 27 5.55 -9.30 32.70
N SER A 28 4.98 -8.57 31.75
CA SER A 28 3.87 -7.64 32.00
C SER A 28 2.56 -8.27 31.55
N PRO A 29 1.54 -8.42 32.41
CA PRO A 29 0.22 -8.84 31.98
C PRO A 29 -0.36 -7.88 30.94
N GLY A 30 -0.93 -8.42 29.85
CA GLY A 30 -1.43 -7.60 28.75
C GLY A 30 -2.31 -8.39 27.80
N LYS A 31 -2.70 -7.74 26.71
CA LYS A 31 -3.41 -8.33 25.58
C LYS A 31 -2.44 -8.46 24.41
N ILE A 32 -2.51 -9.58 23.71
CA ILE A 32 -1.81 -9.77 22.45
C ILE A 32 -2.87 -9.85 21.34
N SER A 33 -2.70 -9.08 20.30
CA SER A 33 -3.49 -9.15 19.08
C SER A 33 -2.63 -9.62 17.90
N LEU A 34 -3.26 -10.30 16.97
CA LEU A 34 -2.65 -10.76 15.74
C LEU A 34 -3.53 -10.30 14.58
N ALA A 35 -2.89 -9.71 13.57
CA ALA A 35 -3.53 -9.30 12.33
C ALA A 35 -2.68 -9.71 11.13
N TYR A 36 -3.32 -9.90 10.00
CA TYR A 36 -2.61 -10.02 8.73
C TYR A 36 -2.41 -8.63 8.15
N GLY A 37 -1.16 -8.31 7.81
CA GLY A 37 -0.71 -7.02 7.31
C GLY A 37 0.17 -7.15 6.06
N GLY A 38 0.98 -6.13 5.85
CA GLY A 38 1.80 -5.95 4.67
C GLY A 38 1.10 -5.05 3.64
N VAL A 39 1.82 -4.02 3.15
CA VAL A 39 1.27 -3.04 2.21
C VAL A 39 0.67 -3.71 0.98
N GLY A 40 1.43 -4.62 0.34
CA GLY A 40 0.93 -5.35 -0.84
C GLY A 40 -0.35 -6.15 -0.53
N ARG A 41 -0.37 -6.89 0.59
CA ARG A 41 -1.54 -7.66 1.02
C ARG A 41 -2.74 -6.76 1.33
N ASN A 42 -2.54 -5.64 2.02
CA ASN A 42 -3.61 -4.69 2.35
C ASN A 42 -4.21 -4.04 1.11
N ILE A 43 -3.37 -3.68 0.12
CA ILE A 43 -3.82 -3.16 -1.17
C ILE A 43 -4.66 -4.22 -1.90
N ALA A 44 -4.20 -5.48 -1.93
CA ALA A 44 -4.93 -6.58 -2.59
C ALA A 44 -6.30 -6.82 -1.95
N GLU A 45 -6.37 -6.87 -0.61
CA GLU A 45 -7.65 -7.01 0.10
C GLU A 45 -8.60 -5.85 -0.18
N ASN A 46 -8.12 -4.59 -0.08
CA ASN A 46 -8.95 -3.42 -0.36
C ASN A 46 -9.45 -3.40 -1.81
N ALA A 47 -8.59 -3.72 -2.79
CA ALA A 47 -8.97 -3.77 -4.20
C ALA A 47 -10.06 -4.82 -4.47
N ALA A 48 -9.91 -6.02 -3.89
CA ALA A 48 -10.91 -7.08 -4.00
C ALA A 48 -12.24 -6.69 -3.34
N ARG A 49 -12.21 -6.11 -2.13
CA ARG A 49 -13.42 -5.62 -1.44
C ARG A 49 -14.13 -4.51 -2.21
N LEU A 50 -13.39 -3.70 -2.96
CA LEU A 50 -13.94 -2.69 -3.87
C LEU A 50 -14.41 -3.26 -5.21
N GLY A 51 -14.31 -4.59 -5.40
CA GLY A 51 -14.80 -5.31 -6.58
C GLY A 51 -13.84 -5.29 -7.76
N GLY A 52 -12.54 -5.14 -7.53
CA GLY A 52 -11.49 -5.35 -8.53
C GLY A 52 -11.17 -6.83 -8.72
N ASP A 53 -10.98 -7.26 -9.97
CA ASP A 53 -10.40 -8.59 -10.26
C ASP A 53 -8.91 -8.54 -9.94
N THR A 54 -8.54 -9.13 -8.79
CA THR A 54 -7.26 -8.91 -8.13
C THR A 54 -6.46 -10.20 -8.00
N ALA A 55 -5.16 -10.12 -8.26
CA ALA A 55 -4.20 -11.19 -8.01
C ALA A 55 -3.03 -10.70 -7.16
N MET A 56 -2.36 -11.63 -6.48
CA MET A 56 -1.18 -11.35 -5.68
C MET A 56 -0.02 -12.27 -6.04
N VAL A 57 1.16 -11.67 -6.22
CA VAL A 57 2.45 -12.35 -6.35
C VAL A 57 3.26 -12.05 -5.10
N SER A 58 3.59 -13.09 -4.33
CA SER A 58 4.29 -12.94 -3.05
C SER A 58 4.94 -14.27 -2.62
N VAL A 59 5.59 -14.24 -1.48
CA VAL A 59 6.15 -15.42 -0.81
C VAL A 59 5.66 -15.47 0.64
N ILE A 60 5.42 -16.69 1.14
CA ILE A 60 5.09 -16.96 2.54
C ILE A 60 5.91 -18.16 3.02
N GLY A 61 6.06 -18.30 4.32
CA GLY A 61 6.62 -19.51 4.93
C GLY A 61 5.65 -20.68 4.91
N ASP A 62 6.14 -21.88 5.22
CA ASP A 62 5.33 -23.08 5.41
C ASP A 62 4.72 -23.17 6.83
N ASP A 63 4.45 -22.01 7.43
CA ASP A 63 3.82 -21.87 8.73
C ASP A 63 2.30 -21.64 8.64
N GLN A 64 1.62 -21.84 9.77
CA GLN A 64 0.17 -21.70 9.84
C GLN A 64 -0.30 -20.26 9.60
N MET A 65 0.48 -19.26 10.00
CA MET A 65 0.11 -17.85 9.88
C MET A 65 0.17 -17.40 8.44
N GLY A 66 1.24 -17.75 7.69
CA GLY A 66 1.35 -17.46 6.26
C GLY A 66 0.23 -18.12 5.46
N ARG A 67 -0.04 -19.41 5.72
CA ARG A 67 -1.18 -20.13 5.09
C ARG A 67 -2.52 -19.48 5.43
N GLY A 68 -2.71 -19.02 6.69
CA GLY A 68 -3.92 -18.30 7.10
C GLY A 68 -4.11 -16.98 6.36
N ALA A 69 -3.05 -16.17 6.22
CA ALA A 69 -3.09 -14.93 5.46
C ALA A 69 -3.42 -15.16 3.97
N LYS A 70 -2.79 -16.16 3.35
CA LYS A 70 -3.08 -16.56 1.98
C LYS A 70 -4.53 -17.04 1.80
N ALA A 71 -5.03 -17.85 2.73
CA ALA A 71 -6.41 -18.36 2.69
C ALA A 71 -7.44 -17.23 2.81
N GLN A 72 -7.20 -16.24 3.69
CA GLN A 72 -8.08 -15.09 3.84
C GLN A 72 -8.18 -14.27 2.54
N LEU A 73 -7.07 -14.04 1.83
CA LEU A 73 -7.10 -13.37 0.54
C LEU A 73 -7.89 -14.17 -0.50
N ALA A 74 -7.72 -15.50 -0.53
CA ALA A 74 -8.46 -16.37 -1.43
C ALA A 74 -9.98 -16.34 -1.16
N GLU A 75 -10.40 -16.31 0.10
CA GLU A 75 -11.82 -16.18 0.51
C GLU A 75 -12.45 -14.86 0.03
N LEU A 76 -11.64 -13.82 -0.12
CA LEU A 76 -12.07 -12.53 -0.68
C LEU A 76 -12.06 -12.49 -2.20
N GLY A 77 -11.70 -13.60 -2.87
CA GLY A 77 -11.67 -13.69 -4.31
C GLY A 77 -10.36 -13.23 -4.96
N VAL A 78 -9.30 -12.97 -4.18
CA VAL A 78 -7.96 -12.66 -4.74
C VAL A 78 -7.36 -13.95 -5.31
N ASP A 79 -6.84 -13.89 -6.55
CA ASP A 79 -6.03 -14.98 -7.10
C ASP A 79 -4.67 -15.06 -6.39
N VAL A 80 -4.54 -16.02 -5.50
CA VAL A 80 -3.32 -16.30 -4.71
C VAL A 80 -2.49 -17.46 -5.28
N SER A 81 -2.75 -17.90 -6.51
CA SER A 81 -2.05 -19.03 -7.14
C SER A 81 -0.54 -18.78 -7.31
N ARG A 82 -0.13 -17.51 -7.25
CA ARG A 82 1.27 -17.06 -7.36
C ARG A 82 1.85 -16.58 -6.02
N VAL A 83 1.17 -16.88 -4.92
CA VAL A 83 1.75 -16.76 -3.58
C VAL A 83 2.45 -18.07 -3.28
N THR A 84 3.79 -18.05 -3.37
CA THR A 84 4.64 -19.24 -3.20
C THR A 84 4.86 -19.53 -1.72
N GLU A 85 4.60 -20.78 -1.30
CA GLU A 85 4.93 -21.28 0.03
C GLU A 85 6.35 -21.87 0.02
N LEU A 86 7.22 -21.38 0.92
CA LEU A 86 8.63 -21.72 0.97
C LEU A 86 8.90 -22.67 2.15
N GLN A 87 9.35 -23.88 1.85
CA GLN A 87 9.61 -24.91 2.84
C GLN A 87 10.76 -24.54 3.78
N GLY A 88 10.55 -24.74 5.09
CA GLY A 88 11.55 -24.45 6.12
C GLY A 88 11.80 -22.96 6.37
N ARG A 89 10.93 -22.08 5.89
CA ARG A 89 11.01 -20.63 6.11
C ARG A 89 9.83 -20.15 6.95
N SER A 90 10.05 -19.07 7.72
CA SER A 90 8.98 -18.38 8.42
C SER A 90 8.43 -17.25 7.57
N SER A 91 7.12 -17.03 7.65
CA SER A 91 6.47 -15.86 7.04
C SER A 91 6.97 -14.55 7.66
N SER A 92 6.87 -13.44 6.93
CA SER A 92 7.20 -12.11 7.46
C SER A 92 6.39 -11.78 8.70
N MET A 93 7.05 -11.21 9.71
CA MET A 93 6.42 -10.83 10.98
C MET A 93 6.84 -9.43 11.40
N TYR A 94 5.90 -8.69 11.95
CA TYR A 94 6.14 -7.43 12.65
C TYR A 94 5.61 -7.55 14.07
N LEU A 95 6.51 -7.53 15.03
CA LEU A 95 6.19 -7.57 16.45
C LEU A 95 6.33 -6.17 17.04
N SER A 96 5.25 -5.62 17.58
CA SER A 96 5.26 -4.36 18.32
C SER A 96 4.83 -4.57 19.77
N ILE A 97 5.44 -3.81 20.66
CA ILE A 97 5.06 -3.73 22.07
C ILE A 97 4.73 -2.26 22.35
N LEU A 98 3.51 -2.02 22.82
CA LEU A 98 3.05 -0.71 23.24
C LEU A 98 3.35 -0.48 24.71
N ASP A 99 3.41 0.77 25.13
CA ASP A 99 3.44 1.18 26.52
C ASP A 99 2.03 1.39 27.10
N GLU A 100 1.93 1.83 28.34
CA GLU A 100 0.67 2.13 29.02
C GLU A 100 -0.12 3.30 28.44
N LYS A 101 0.50 4.08 27.54
CA LYS A 101 -0.15 5.18 26.79
C LYS A 101 -0.58 4.77 25.39
N HIS A 102 -0.38 3.50 25.05
CA HIS A 102 -0.58 2.94 23.72
C HIS A 102 0.41 3.50 22.68
N ASP A 103 1.56 4.06 23.11
CA ASP A 103 2.63 4.44 22.24
C ASP A 103 3.57 3.24 22.00
N MET A 104 4.19 3.16 20.83
CA MET A 104 5.11 2.07 20.50
C MET A 104 6.40 2.19 21.32
N ALA A 105 6.60 1.28 22.29
CA ALA A 105 7.81 1.21 23.07
C ALA A 105 8.97 0.54 22.33
N MET A 106 8.69 -0.52 21.57
CA MET A 106 9.67 -1.21 20.73
C MET A 106 8.98 -2.01 19.63
N ALA A 107 9.72 -2.30 18.56
CA ALA A 107 9.27 -3.20 17.51
C ALA A 107 10.44 -3.98 16.90
N ILE A 108 10.13 -5.18 16.38
CA ILE A 108 11.03 -6.01 15.58
C ILE A 108 10.32 -6.34 14.29
N SER A 109 11.00 -6.11 13.17
CA SER A 109 10.51 -6.45 11.84
C SER A 109 11.39 -7.54 11.23
N ASP A 110 10.82 -8.70 10.95
CA ASP A 110 11.47 -9.75 10.17
C ASP A 110 10.74 -9.89 8.84
N MET A 111 11.34 -9.35 7.81
CA MET A 111 10.86 -9.45 6.42
C MET A 111 11.84 -10.20 5.53
N SER A 112 12.77 -10.97 6.10
CA SER A 112 13.83 -11.67 5.39
C SER A 112 13.33 -12.65 4.33
N ILE A 113 12.11 -13.18 4.49
CA ILE A 113 11.50 -14.05 3.48
C ILE A 113 11.26 -13.33 2.15
N MET A 114 11.11 -11.99 2.15
CA MET A 114 10.90 -11.23 0.92
C MET A 114 12.11 -11.28 -0.02
N ASP A 115 13.32 -11.54 0.49
CA ASP A 115 14.54 -11.74 -0.31
C ASP A 115 14.42 -13.01 -1.20
N GLU A 116 13.52 -13.91 -0.84
CA GLU A 116 13.22 -15.12 -1.63
C GLU A 116 12.26 -14.85 -2.80
N LEU A 117 11.64 -13.68 -2.88
CA LEU A 117 10.92 -13.22 -4.07
C LEU A 117 11.93 -12.74 -5.10
N THR A 118 12.58 -13.69 -5.75
CA THR A 118 13.71 -13.44 -6.65
C THR A 118 13.26 -13.01 -8.05
N PRO A 119 14.16 -12.36 -8.84
CA PRO A 119 13.92 -12.10 -10.27
C PRO A 119 13.52 -13.33 -11.07
N ALA A 120 14.06 -14.51 -10.76
CA ALA A 120 13.70 -15.75 -11.43
C ALA A 120 12.22 -16.14 -11.20
N LYS A 121 11.76 -16.07 -9.95
CA LYS A 121 10.34 -16.31 -9.62
C LYS A 121 9.42 -15.29 -10.29
N LEU A 122 9.85 -14.03 -10.41
CA LEU A 122 9.09 -13.03 -11.14
C LEU A 122 9.02 -13.32 -12.63
N ALA A 123 10.12 -13.76 -13.24
CA ALA A 123 10.18 -14.17 -14.65
C ALA A 123 9.20 -15.31 -14.96
N ASP A 124 9.04 -16.28 -14.06
CA ASP A 124 8.07 -17.37 -14.21
C ASP A 124 6.62 -16.85 -14.26
N CYS A 125 6.35 -15.70 -13.63
CA CYS A 125 5.05 -15.04 -13.64
C CYS A 125 4.86 -14.07 -14.82
N ALA A 126 5.91 -13.78 -15.62
CA ALA A 126 5.89 -12.73 -16.64
C ALA A 126 4.72 -12.81 -17.63
N PRO A 127 4.35 -13.99 -18.20
CA PRO A 127 3.21 -14.05 -19.12
C PRO A 127 1.89 -13.60 -18.48
N PHE A 128 1.70 -13.91 -17.20
CA PHE A 128 0.54 -13.49 -16.44
C PHE A 128 0.58 -12.00 -16.13
N LEU A 129 1.71 -11.50 -15.61
CA LEU A 129 1.90 -10.09 -15.26
C LEU A 129 1.72 -9.16 -16.45
N ARG A 130 2.21 -9.57 -17.64
CA ARG A 130 2.03 -8.81 -18.89
C ARG A 130 0.59 -8.79 -19.39
N SER A 131 -0.28 -9.66 -18.91
CA SER A 131 -1.71 -9.66 -19.21
C SER A 131 -2.56 -8.86 -18.22
N SER A 132 -1.95 -8.32 -17.16
CA SER A 132 -2.63 -7.50 -16.16
C SER A 132 -2.94 -6.11 -16.72
N GLY A 133 -4.05 -5.51 -16.30
CA GLY A 133 -4.39 -4.12 -16.64
C GLY A 133 -3.46 -3.12 -15.98
N ILE A 134 -3.04 -3.41 -14.73
CA ILE A 134 -2.04 -2.65 -13.97
C ILE A 134 -1.32 -3.57 -12.98
N VAL A 135 -0.03 -3.34 -12.77
CA VAL A 135 0.76 -4.05 -11.76
C VAL A 135 1.23 -3.06 -10.70
N ALA A 136 0.93 -3.37 -9.43
CA ALA A 136 1.39 -2.59 -8.28
C ALA A 136 2.65 -3.19 -7.68
N LEU A 137 3.60 -2.33 -7.34
CA LEU A 137 4.84 -2.62 -6.63
C LEU A 137 4.90 -1.75 -5.38
N ASP A 138 5.51 -2.23 -4.30
CA ASP A 138 5.76 -1.44 -3.10
C ASP A 138 7.25 -1.40 -2.72
N ALA A 139 7.65 -0.40 -1.95
CA ALA A 139 9.05 -0.21 -1.55
C ALA A 139 9.55 -1.19 -0.47
N ASN A 140 8.80 -2.25 -0.13
CA ASN A 140 9.36 -3.38 0.62
C ASN A 140 10.30 -4.21 -0.27
N LEU A 141 10.11 -4.15 -1.59
CA LEU A 141 11.01 -4.70 -2.60
C LEU A 141 12.28 -3.84 -2.68
N ASP A 142 13.43 -4.46 -2.90
CA ASP A 142 14.69 -3.72 -3.05
C ASP A 142 14.84 -3.05 -4.43
N GLU A 143 15.83 -2.17 -4.58
CA GLU A 143 16.05 -1.40 -5.80
C GLU A 143 16.38 -2.29 -7.00
N ASP A 144 17.16 -3.35 -6.80
CA ASP A 144 17.55 -4.28 -7.88
C ASP A 144 16.35 -5.07 -8.38
N PHE A 145 15.49 -5.53 -7.46
CA PHE A 145 14.23 -6.20 -7.82
C PHE A 145 13.26 -5.25 -8.53
N LEU A 146 13.10 -4.01 -8.03
CA LEU A 146 12.26 -2.99 -8.66
C LEU A 146 12.74 -2.68 -10.09
N THR A 147 14.05 -2.53 -10.28
CA THR A 147 14.66 -2.30 -11.59
C THR A 147 14.34 -3.46 -12.53
N TYR A 148 14.58 -4.70 -12.07
CA TYR A 148 14.27 -5.89 -12.86
C TYR A 148 12.78 -5.99 -13.21
N ALA A 149 11.90 -5.73 -12.25
CA ALA A 149 10.45 -5.76 -12.47
C ALA A 149 10.02 -4.72 -13.52
N CYS A 150 10.54 -3.50 -13.45
CA CYS A 150 10.29 -2.47 -14.44
C CYS A 150 10.76 -2.88 -15.84
N ASP A 151 11.92 -3.53 -15.97
CA ASP A 151 12.43 -4.01 -17.26
C ASP A 151 11.60 -5.19 -17.79
N LEU A 152 11.27 -6.15 -16.94
CA LEU A 152 10.46 -7.30 -17.29
C LEU A 152 9.05 -6.91 -17.77
N LEU A 153 8.48 -5.86 -17.19
CA LEU A 153 7.09 -5.42 -17.39
C LEU A 153 7.02 -4.15 -18.26
N ASP A 154 8.04 -3.90 -19.08
CA ASP A 154 8.00 -2.77 -20.01
C ASP A 154 6.73 -2.82 -20.90
N GLY A 155 6.03 -1.68 -20.99
CA GLY A 155 4.73 -1.56 -21.67
C GLY A 155 3.50 -1.95 -20.83
N VAL A 156 3.67 -2.45 -19.60
CA VAL A 156 2.55 -2.67 -18.64
C VAL A 156 2.42 -1.44 -17.74
N PRO A 157 1.23 -0.88 -17.51
CA PRO A 157 1.06 0.18 -16.53
C PRO A 157 1.51 -0.28 -15.14
N LEU A 158 2.46 0.44 -14.52
CA LEU A 158 2.98 0.15 -13.19
C LEU A 158 2.54 1.22 -12.19
N PHE A 159 2.05 0.78 -11.04
CA PHE A 159 1.80 1.64 -9.88
C PHE A 159 2.87 1.39 -8.81
N PHE A 160 3.31 2.45 -8.12
CA PHE A 160 4.27 2.34 -7.04
C PHE A 160 3.78 2.98 -5.74
N ASP A 161 3.86 2.22 -4.63
CA ASP A 161 3.67 2.72 -3.27
C ASP A 161 5.02 2.83 -2.54
N PRO A 162 5.43 4.04 -2.12
CA PRO A 162 6.73 4.25 -1.45
C PRO A 162 6.81 3.68 -0.03
N VAL A 163 5.69 3.31 0.61
CA VAL A 163 5.59 2.70 1.95
C VAL A 163 6.05 3.60 3.10
N SER A 164 7.24 4.18 2.98
CA SER A 164 7.83 5.07 3.99
C SER A 164 8.94 5.93 3.41
N ALA A 165 9.23 7.06 4.04
CA ALA A 165 10.30 7.96 3.62
C ALA A 165 11.67 7.25 3.52
N SER A 166 11.97 6.32 4.46
CA SER A 166 13.24 5.56 4.45
C SER A 166 13.36 4.59 3.28
N LYS A 167 12.23 4.06 2.77
CA LYS A 167 12.21 3.10 1.66
C LYS A 167 12.00 3.77 0.30
N ALA A 168 11.36 4.95 0.27
CA ALA A 168 11.04 5.68 -0.96
C ALA A 168 12.24 5.86 -1.89
N ALA A 169 13.44 6.10 -1.33
CA ALA A 169 14.66 6.30 -2.09
C ALA A 169 15.00 5.16 -3.06
N ARG A 170 14.51 3.93 -2.82
CA ARG A 170 14.72 2.75 -3.69
C ARG A 170 14.17 2.93 -5.11
N ALA A 171 13.16 3.78 -5.28
CA ALA A 171 12.55 4.04 -6.58
C ALA A 171 12.98 5.36 -7.22
N LYS A 172 13.93 6.10 -6.62
CA LYS A 172 14.30 7.44 -7.08
C LYS A 172 14.74 7.48 -8.55
N ASN A 173 15.47 6.46 -9.00
CA ASN A 173 15.95 6.36 -10.37
C ASN A 173 14.94 5.70 -11.33
N LEU A 174 13.79 5.27 -10.81
CA LEU A 174 12.78 4.50 -11.55
C LEU A 174 11.46 5.26 -11.76
N ILE A 175 11.36 6.51 -11.31
CA ILE A 175 10.09 7.29 -11.31
C ILE A 175 9.42 7.28 -12.68
N GLY A 176 10.18 7.49 -13.75
CA GLY A 176 9.67 7.51 -15.12
C GLY A 176 9.23 6.15 -15.68
N ARG A 177 9.45 5.05 -14.94
CA ARG A 177 8.99 3.71 -15.30
C ARG A 177 7.58 3.42 -14.77
N PHE A 178 7.09 4.26 -13.86
CA PHE A 178 5.76 4.09 -13.29
C PHE A 178 4.72 4.93 -14.02
N TYR A 179 3.54 4.33 -14.22
CA TYR A 179 2.37 5.02 -14.73
C TYR A 179 1.77 5.92 -13.64
N SER A 180 1.69 5.42 -12.41
CA SER A 180 1.09 6.14 -11.28
C SER A 180 1.86 5.90 -9.98
N MET A 181 1.90 6.90 -9.10
CA MET A 181 2.58 6.84 -7.81
C MET A 181 1.81 7.62 -6.73
N LYS A 182 1.84 7.10 -5.49
CA LYS A 182 1.17 7.74 -4.36
C LYS A 182 2.11 7.95 -3.16
N PRO A 183 3.00 8.93 -3.18
CA PRO A 183 3.75 9.33 -2.00
C PRO A 183 2.89 10.17 -1.03
N ASN A 184 3.29 10.18 0.27
CA ASN A 184 2.96 11.27 1.17
C ASN A 184 3.97 12.42 1.00
N VAL A 185 3.78 13.53 1.74
CA VAL A 185 4.66 14.72 1.63
C VAL A 185 6.13 14.36 1.86
N MET A 186 6.44 13.62 2.93
CA MET A 186 7.84 13.26 3.26
C MET A 186 8.46 12.34 2.20
N GLU A 187 7.70 11.40 1.68
CA GLU A 187 8.13 10.49 0.61
C GLU A 187 8.37 11.26 -0.69
N ALA A 188 7.47 12.20 -1.03
CA ALA A 188 7.64 13.06 -2.21
C ALA A 188 8.88 13.96 -2.10
N GLU A 189 9.18 14.49 -0.91
CA GLU A 189 10.41 15.24 -0.64
C GLU A 189 11.66 14.38 -0.81
N VAL A 190 11.67 13.15 -0.29
CA VAL A 190 12.79 12.21 -0.44
C VAL A 190 13.04 11.85 -1.89
N LEU A 191 11.97 11.55 -2.64
CA LEU A 191 12.05 11.19 -4.05
C LEU A 191 12.53 12.35 -4.92
N SER A 192 11.94 13.53 -4.74
CA SER A 192 12.25 14.70 -5.56
C SER A 192 13.51 15.47 -5.12
N GLY A 193 13.86 15.40 -3.84
CA GLY A 193 14.86 16.27 -3.23
C GLY A 193 14.39 17.72 -3.04
N LEU A 194 13.11 18.00 -3.23
CA LEU A 194 12.49 19.32 -3.10
C LEU A 194 11.64 19.39 -1.83
N ARG A 195 11.64 20.55 -1.14
CA ARG A 195 10.81 20.79 0.03
C ARG A 195 9.38 21.19 -0.36
N ILE A 196 8.40 20.77 0.46
CA ILE A 196 6.98 21.05 0.30
C ILE A 196 6.48 21.75 1.57
N GLU A 197 6.33 23.07 1.51
CA GLU A 197 5.81 23.90 2.60
C GLU A 197 4.53 24.64 2.18
N THR A 198 4.32 24.82 0.89
CA THR A 198 3.21 25.58 0.32
C THR A 198 2.54 24.80 -0.83
N GLU A 199 1.35 25.25 -1.24
CA GLU A 199 0.69 24.69 -2.43
C GLU A 199 1.50 24.94 -3.72
N ALA A 200 2.23 26.06 -3.80
CA ALA A 200 3.13 26.32 -4.93
C ALA A 200 4.29 25.32 -4.98
N ASP A 201 4.75 24.83 -3.82
CA ASP A 201 5.74 23.77 -3.77
C ASP A 201 5.19 22.43 -4.23
N LEU A 202 3.93 22.12 -3.91
CA LEU A 202 3.25 20.93 -4.44
C LEU A 202 3.21 20.93 -5.97
N ALA A 203 2.84 22.07 -6.59
CA ALA A 203 2.83 22.23 -8.05
C ALA A 203 4.23 22.02 -8.63
N ARG A 204 5.26 22.65 -8.05
CA ARG A 204 6.66 22.49 -8.47
C ARG A 204 7.15 21.04 -8.37
N VAL A 205 6.83 20.37 -7.26
CA VAL A 205 7.17 18.95 -7.04
C VAL A 205 6.41 18.07 -8.03
N GLY A 206 5.13 18.35 -8.27
CA GLY A 206 4.33 17.67 -9.29
C GLY A 206 4.90 17.80 -10.69
N ASP A 207 5.33 19.02 -11.08
CA ASP A 207 6.01 19.26 -12.37
C ASP A 207 7.31 18.46 -12.48
N TRP A 208 8.06 18.39 -11.39
CA TRP A 208 9.29 17.61 -11.35
C TRP A 208 9.00 16.11 -11.57
N PHE A 209 8.00 15.50 -10.88
CA PHE A 209 7.64 14.09 -11.10
C PHE A 209 7.23 13.81 -12.55
N LEU A 210 6.40 14.66 -13.14
CA LEU A 210 5.97 14.49 -14.52
C LEU A 210 7.15 14.66 -15.49
N SER A 211 8.11 15.55 -15.18
CA SER A 211 9.34 15.73 -15.99
C SER A 211 10.24 14.51 -15.97
N GLN A 212 10.15 13.67 -14.92
CA GLN A 212 10.85 12.38 -14.84
C GLN A 212 10.14 11.29 -15.69
N GLY A 213 8.95 11.53 -16.20
CA GLY A 213 8.17 10.59 -17.01
C GLY A 213 6.99 9.94 -16.30
N LEU A 214 6.72 10.25 -15.02
CA LEU A 214 5.52 9.79 -14.32
C LEU A 214 4.27 10.38 -15.01
N GLU A 215 3.20 9.57 -15.16
CA GLU A 215 1.98 10.06 -15.82
C GLU A 215 0.92 10.53 -14.82
N GLN A 216 0.80 9.89 -13.65
CA GLN A 216 -0.16 10.27 -12.62
C GLN A 216 0.51 10.30 -11.24
N LEU A 217 0.34 11.41 -10.53
CA LEU A 217 0.87 11.63 -9.18
C LEU A 217 -0.27 11.93 -8.21
N PHE A 218 -0.23 11.29 -7.03
CA PHE A 218 -1.11 11.57 -5.91
C PHE A 218 -0.26 11.80 -4.66
N ILE A 219 -0.17 13.04 -4.15
CA ILE A 219 0.54 13.33 -2.89
C ILE A 219 -0.49 13.45 -1.77
N THR A 220 -0.47 12.52 -0.81
CA THR A 220 -1.37 12.58 0.34
C THR A 220 -0.88 13.62 1.34
N LEU A 221 -1.81 14.50 1.79
CA LEU A 221 -1.55 15.66 2.65
C LEU A 221 -2.10 15.45 4.07
N ASN A 222 -2.17 14.20 4.54
CA ASN A 222 -2.79 13.83 5.81
C ASN A 222 -4.24 14.36 5.91
N LYS A 223 -4.53 15.14 6.98
CA LYS A 223 -5.86 15.75 7.19
C LYS A 223 -6.24 16.81 6.14
N ASP A 224 -5.28 17.34 5.39
CA ASP A 224 -5.49 18.39 4.42
C ASP A 224 -5.89 17.85 3.03
N GLY A 225 -5.98 16.52 2.87
CA GLY A 225 -6.52 15.86 1.68
C GLY A 225 -5.47 15.28 0.76
N VAL A 226 -5.57 15.51 -0.55
CA VAL A 226 -4.66 15.00 -1.57
C VAL A 226 -4.42 16.03 -2.67
N TYR A 227 -3.16 16.19 -3.05
CA TYR A 227 -2.76 16.82 -4.30
C TYR A 227 -2.67 15.75 -5.39
N TYR A 228 -3.21 16.03 -6.57
CA TYR A 228 -3.11 15.15 -7.74
C TYR A 228 -2.64 15.92 -8.95
N LYS A 229 -1.88 15.25 -9.82
CA LYS A 229 -1.37 15.84 -11.07
C LYS A 229 -1.17 14.80 -12.16
N SER A 230 -1.66 15.13 -13.35
CA SER A 230 -1.34 14.50 -14.63
C SER A 230 -0.95 15.57 -15.64
N LYS A 231 -0.71 15.18 -16.90
CA LYS A 231 -0.49 16.16 -18.00
C LYS A 231 -1.71 17.02 -18.28
N GLU A 232 -2.93 16.47 -18.06
CA GLU A 232 -4.19 17.11 -18.42
C GLU A 232 -4.80 17.89 -17.25
N LYS A 233 -4.53 17.47 -16.01
CA LYS A 233 -5.29 17.95 -14.85
C LYS A 233 -4.45 17.99 -13.59
N GLU A 234 -4.65 19.03 -12.79
CA GLU A 234 -3.99 19.25 -11.51
C GLU A 234 -5.00 19.83 -10.50
N GLY A 235 -4.85 19.48 -9.24
CA GLY A 235 -5.68 20.05 -8.18
C GLY A 235 -5.38 19.53 -6.80
N ILE A 236 -6.08 20.13 -5.83
CA ILE A 236 -6.07 19.68 -4.43
C ILE A 236 -7.52 19.38 -4.03
N LEU A 237 -7.76 18.17 -3.59
CA LEU A 237 -9.01 17.80 -2.95
C LEU A 237 -8.85 17.84 -1.44
N ARG A 238 -9.80 18.47 -0.76
CA ARG A 238 -9.87 18.57 0.70
C ARG A 238 -11.09 17.82 1.22
N PRO A 239 -10.98 17.16 2.38
CA PRO A 239 -12.14 16.51 2.99
C PRO A 239 -13.20 17.55 3.37
N ARG A 240 -14.47 17.16 3.28
CA ARG A 240 -15.62 17.95 3.74
C ARG A 240 -15.99 17.49 5.15
N GLY A 241 -15.84 18.39 6.10
CA GLY A 241 -16.19 18.12 7.50
C GLY A 241 -15.12 17.33 8.27
N ASP A 242 -15.48 16.93 9.49
CA ASP A 242 -14.60 16.21 10.39
C ASP A 242 -14.65 14.70 10.09
N LEU A 243 -13.50 14.12 9.76
CA LEU A 243 -13.36 12.69 9.59
C LEU A 243 -13.30 12.00 10.96
N ARG A 244 -14.04 10.91 11.12
CA ARG A 244 -13.92 10.06 12.30
C ARG A 244 -12.62 9.27 12.22
N LEU A 245 -11.65 9.64 13.08
CA LEU A 245 -10.36 8.98 13.15
C LEU A 245 -10.33 8.00 14.33
N ILE A 246 -10.23 6.71 14.05
CA ILE A 246 -9.90 5.66 15.03
C ILE A 246 -8.42 5.31 14.87
N SER A 247 -7.96 5.01 13.64
CA SER A 247 -6.57 4.74 13.32
C SER A 247 -6.23 5.28 11.92
N ALA A 248 -5.01 5.75 11.72
CA ALA A 248 -4.51 6.14 10.39
C ALA A 248 -3.91 4.94 9.62
N THR A 249 -3.75 3.79 10.28
CA THR A 249 -3.15 2.59 9.68
C THR A 249 -4.00 2.08 8.52
N GLY A 250 -3.36 1.78 7.39
CA GLY A 250 -4.02 1.26 6.20
C GLY A 250 -4.80 2.28 5.35
N ALA A 251 -4.87 3.56 5.77
CA ALA A 251 -5.49 4.61 4.95
C ALA A 251 -4.75 4.79 3.61
N GLY A 252 -3.40 4.74 3.63
CA GLY A 252 -2.57 4.75 2.43
C GLY A 252 -2.84 3.58 1.50
N ASP A 253 -2.94 2.36 2.05
CA ASP A 253 -3.17 1.12 1.30
C ASP A 253 -4.56 1.13 0.63
N SER A 254 -5.58 1.62 1.37
CA SER A 254 -6.94 1.78 0.84
C SER A 254 -7.00 2.82 -0.29
N PHE A 255 -6.24 3.92 -0.15
CA PHE A 255 -6.10 4.91 -1.22
C PHE A 255 -5.43 4.30 -2.45
N SER A 256 -4.33 3.55 -2.28
CA SER A 256 -3.62 2.87 -3.37
C SER A 256 -4.52 1.88 -4.11
N ALA A 257 -5.34 1.10 -3.39
CA ALA A 257 -6.31 0.19 -3.98
C ALA A 257 -7.36 0.94 -4.85
N ALA A 258 -7.83 2.10 -4.38
CA ALA A 258 -8.75 2.94 -5.15
C ALA A 258 -8.09 3.52 -6.41
N ILE A 259 -6.81 3.92 -6.37
CA ILE A 259 -6.07 4.35 -7.56
C ILE A 259 -6.02 3.21 -8.58
N LEU A 260 -5.60 2.02 -8.18
CA LEU A 260 -5.51 0.86 -9.07
C LEU A 260 -6.84 0.58 -9.75
N LEU A 261 -7.92 0.56 -8.97
CA LEU A 261 -9.26 0.32 -9.48
C LEU A 261 -9.72 1.42 -10.45
N GLY A 262 -9.42 2.68 -10.15
CA GLY A 262 -9.73 3.81 -11.02
C GLY A 262 -8.96 3.77 -12.34
N CYS A 263 -7.67 3.42 -12.30
CA CYS A 263 -6.82 3.28 -13.49
C CYS A 263 -7.37 2.20 -14.44
N VAL A 264 -7.68 0.99 -13.95
CA VAL A 264 -8.21 -0.08 -14.82
C VAL A 264 -9.61 0.22 -15.36
N ARG A 265 -10.34 1.10 -14.70
CA ARG A 265 -11.66 1.59 -15.18
C ARG A 265 -11.58 2.80 -16.09
N GLY A 266 -10.37 3.33 -16.34
CA GLY A 266 -10.16 4.49 -17.20
C GLY A 266 -10.78 5.78 -16.69
N LEU A 267 -10.86 5.95 -15.35
CA LEU A 267 -11.39 7.16 -14.73
C LEU A 267 -10.39 8.31 -14.84
N ASP A 268 -10.88 9.55 -14.81
CA ASP A 268 -9.99 10.69 -14.75
C ASP A 268 -9.31 10.81 -13.36
N ILE A 269 -8.17 11.51 -13.34
CA ILE A 269 -7.30 11.57 -12.15
C ILE A 269 -8.01 12.22 -10.93
N GLU A 270 -8.90 13.20 -11.13
CA GLU A 270 -9.67 13.81 -10.05
C GLU A 270 -10.68 12.82 -9.47
N GLU A 271 -11.36 12.04 -10.32
CA GLU A 271 -12.29 11.02 -9.87
C GLU A 271 -11.56 9.91 -9.09
N ILE A 272 -10.37 9.51 -9.57
CA ILE A 272 -9.47 8.58 -8.85
C ILE A 272 -9.08 9.15 -7.49
N ALA A 273 -8.68 10.44 -7.42
CA ALA A 273 -8.33 11.09 -6.16
C ALA A 273 -9.51 11.14 -5.18
N ARG A 274 -10.74 11.40 -5.67
CA ARG A 274 -11.98 11.32 -4.85
C ARG A 274 -12.22 9.92 -4.31
N MET A 275 -12.06 8.91 -5.16
CA MET A 275 -12.16 7.51 -4.74
C MET A 275 -11.14 7.17 -3.66
N GLY A 276 -9.89 7.60 -3.83
CA GLY A 276 -8.80 7.38 -2.89
C GLY A 276 -9.09 8.02 -1.53
N MET A 277 -9.53 9.27 -1.49
CA MET A 277 -9.92 9.95 -0.25
C MET A 277 -11.08 9.26 0.46
N ALA A 278 -12.11 8.84 -0.29
CA ALA A 278 -13.24 8.11 0.27
C ALA A 278 -12.83 6.74 0.83
N ALA A 279 -11.94 6.02 0.15
CA ALA A 279 -11.41 4.75 0.63
C ALA A 279 -10.58 4.94 1.92
N ALA A 280 -9.71 5.95 1.95
CA ALA A 280 -8.93 6.29 3.13
C ALA A 280 -9.83 6.70 4.31
N SER A 281 -10.92 7.46 4.10
CA SER A 281 -11.85 7.83 5.17
C SER A 281 -12.53 6.61 5.79
N ILE A 282 -12.90 5.61 4.97
CA ILE A 282 -13.47 4.35 5.46
C ILE A 282 -12.44 3.58 6.29
N ALA A 283 -11.19 3.49 5.80
CA ALA A 283 -10.12 2.79 6.51
C ALA A 283 -9.86 3.38 7.89
N MET A 284 -9.85 4.71 8.01
CA MET A 284 -9.59 5.43 9.27
C MET A 284 -10.63 5.19 10.36
N GLU A 285 -11.79 4.62 10.05
CA GLU A 285 -12.83 4.23 11.02
C GLU A 285 -12.64 2.81 11.59
N SER A 286 -11.45 2.21 11.43
CA SER A 286 -11.13 0.88 11.93
C SER A 286 -9.82 0.89 12.72
N GLU A 287 -9.71 0.01 13.72
CA GLU A 287 -8.43 -0.30 14.38
C GLU A 287 -7.53 -1.17 13.49
N GLN A 288 -8.13 -1.91 12.55
CA GLN A 288 -7.40 -2.78 11.63
C GLN A 288 -6.94 -2.02 10.38
N ALA A 289 -5.82 -2.43 9.79
CA ALA A 289 -5.28 -1.85 8.57
C ALA A 289 -6.26 -1.92 7.38
N VAL A 290 -7.14 -2.92 7.33
CA VAL A 290 -8.23 -3.00 6.35
C VAL A 290 -9.56 -3.02 7.09
N ASN A 291 -10.40 -2.02 6.79
CA ASN A 291 -11.76 -1.97 7.33
C ASN A 291 -12.66 -2.95 6.55
N SER A 292 -13.20 -3.97 7.23
CA SER A 292 -14.08 -4.97 6.60
C SER A 292 -15.36 -4.40 5.98
N ASN A 293 -15.75 -3.19 6.36
CA ASN A 293 -16.92 -2.50 5.81
C ASN A 293 -16.63 -1.81 4.46
N ILE A 294 -15.36 -1.75 4.02
CA ILE A 294 -15.02 -1.16 2.73
C ILE A 294 -15.66 -1.97 1.61
N ASN A 295 -16.44 -1.31 0.77
CA ASN A 295 -17.07 -1.85 -0.43
C ASN A 295 -17.48 -0.71 -1.37
N MET A 296 -17.82 -1.04 -2.60
CA MET A 296 -18.16 -0.04 -3.62
C MET A 296 -19.39 0.81 -3.26
N LYS A 297 -20.37 0.27 -2.53
CA LYS A 297 -21.56 1.04 -2.12
C LYS A 297 -21.19 2.10 -1.10
N GLU A 298 -20.41 1.73 -0.10
CA GLU A 298 -19.94 2.65 0.94
C GLU A 298 -18.97 3.68 0.35
N LEU A 299 -18.05 3.26 -0.53
CA LEU A 299 -17.16 4.17 -1.25
C LEU A 299 -17.95 5.27 -1.98
N LYS A 300 -18.95 4.89 -2.78
CA LYS A 300 -19.79 5.86 -3.52
C LYS A 300 -20.58 6.78 -2.60
N ARG A 301 -20.96 6.32 -1.41
CA ARG A 301 -21.60 7.17 -0.39
C ARG A 301 -20.63 8.23 0.11
N ARG A 302 -19.43 7.81 0.51
CA ARG A 302 -18.37 8.71 1.02
C ARG A 302 -17.91 9.72 -0.01
N MET A 303 -17.75 9.32 -1.26
CA MET A 303 -17.41 10.26 -2.35
C MET A 303 -18.41 11.43 -2.48
N ARG A 304 -19.68 11.23 -2.11
CA ARG A 304 -20.72 12.28 -2.16
C ARG A 304 -20.75 13.14 -0.90
N GLU A 305 -20.47 12.55 0.25
CA GLU A 305 -20.63 13.16 1.56
C GLU A 305 -19.36 13.83 2.07
N ASP A 306 -18.21 13.16 1.91
CA ASP A 306 -16.97 13.50 2.61
C ASP A 306 -15.90 14.13 1.68
N VAL A 307 -16.09 14.12 0.34
CA VAL A 307 -15.07 14.57 -0.63
C VAL A 307 -15.58 15.67 -1.58
#